data_4d3a4a65ee01793cc2499e13a935698e
#
_entry.id   4d3a4a65ee01793cc2499e13a935698e
#
_cell.length_a   1.000
_cell.length_b   1.000
_cell.length_c   1.000
_cell.angle_alpha   90.00
_cell.angle_beta   90.00
_cell.angle_gamma   90.00
#
_symmetry.space_group_name_H-M   'P 1'
#
loop_
_entity.id
_entity.type
_entity.pdbx_description
1 polymer ?
#
loop_
_entity_poly.entity_id
_entity_poly.type
_entity_poly.pdbx_seq_one_letter_code
_entity_poly.pdbx_strand_id
1 'polypeptide(L)'
;MKNIDITSNIRPALDNKDLNILTSGAFAAPLFEIIKSYKKNKSIKLYFGSSFGSAKNSVPTRLNQKQVFDIIFLSSDAFSQLQKKKLIKNYTKLDIVDSEIGFAVKKNRKVDYDYGKFQFVQLIKQSKKIAIAASVSGIYLKKEVFPKLKIKNFHIIKGKRIGSVIAEDKQFDLGFQQFSELLPFKNKINLIGTLPPALKKRFVFSLAYQKTNDKLDKINSFLKFLKTKRVSSIIKKKGLTPIV
;
A
#
# COMPACT_ATOMS: atom_id res chain seq x y z
N MET A 1 2.51 8.21 22.36
CA MET A 1 1.70 7.76 21.18
C MET A 1 0.29 8.38 21.13
N LYS A 2 0.04 9.54 21.70
CA LYS A 2 -1.35 10.03 21.94
C LYS A 2 -1.94 10.98 20.88
N ASN A 3 -1.29 11.24 19.73
CA ASN A 3 -1.70 12.38 18.88
C ASN A 3 -1.77 12.13 17.37
N ILE A 4 -1.84 10.89 16.91
CA ILE A 4 -2.24 10.60 15.54
C ILE A 4 -3.55 9.83 15.64
N ASP A 5 -4.65 10.52 15.39
CA ASP A 5 -5.97 9.91 15.39
C ASP A 5 -6.08 9.02 14.15
N ILE A 6 -6.06 7.70 14.38
CA ILE A 6 -6.22 6.70 13.32
C ILE A 6 -7.68 6.25 13.41
N THR A 7 -8.55 6.91 12.68
CA THR A 7 -9.95 6.52 12.62
C THR A 7 -10.23 5.65 11.40
N SER A 8 -10.56 4.39 11.62
CA SER A 8 -11.03 3.50 10.56
C SER A 8 -12.53 3.66 10.25
N ASN A 9 -13.33 4.21 11.16
CA ASN A 9 -14.79 4.03 11.14
C ASN A 9 -15.64 5.30 11.25
N ILE A 10 -15.09 6.49 11.39
CA ILE A 10 -15.87 7.68 11.72
C ILE A 10 -15.89 8.65 10.52
N ARG A 11 -17.02 9.29 10.25
CA ARG A 11 -17.06 10.48 9.40
C ARG A 11 -16.04 11.46 9.98
N PRO A 12 -15.09 11.98 9.19
CA PRO A 12 -14.23 13.03 9.69
C PRO A 12 -15.15 14.15 10.16
N ALA A 13 -15.11 14.48 11.44
CA ALA A 13 -15.58 15.78 11.86
C ALA A 13 -14.77 16.76 11.01
N LEU A 14 -15.45 17.62 10.25
CA LEU A 14 -14.83 18.70 9.48
C LEU A 14 -14.19 19.66 10.46
N ASP A 15 -13.06 19.30 11.00
CA ASP A 15 -12.22 20.19 11.79
C ASP A 15 -11.41 21.00 10.78
N ASN A 16 -11.84 22.24 10.58
CA ASN A 16 -11.19 23.19 9.67
C ASN A 16 -9.73 23.51 10.07
N LYS A 17 -9.26 23.03 11.22
CA LYS A 17 -7.90 23.31 11.72
C LYS A 17 -6.88 22.25 11.29
N ASP A 18 -7.28 20.98 11.12
CA ASP A 18 -6.35 19.88 10.86
C ASP A 18 -6.33 19.46 9.38
N LEU A 19 -5.17 18.98 8.90
CA LEU A 19 -5.07 18.29 7.62
C LEU A 19 -5.67 16.89 7.73
N ASN A 20 -6.72 16.62 6.96
CA ASN A 20 -7.32 15.30 6.86
C ASN A 20 -6.67 14.52 5.71
N ILE A 21 -5.89 13.51 6.04
CA ILE A 21 -5.17 12.69 5.06
C ILE A 21 -5.79 11.29 5.00
N LEU A 22 -6.22 10.87 3.82
CA LEU A 22 -6.71 9.52 3.56
C LEU A 22 -5.65 8.69 2.85
N THR A 23 -5.40 7.47 3.31
CA THR A 23 -4.45 6.55 2.69
C THR A 23 -4.97 5.11 2.65
N SER A 24 -4.29 4.28 1.89
CA SER A 24 -4.56 2.84 1.81
C SER A 24 -3.28 2.01 1.72
N GLY A 25 -3.42 0.73 2.09
CA GLY A 25 -2.49 -0.36 1.78
C GLY A 25 -1.01 -0.06 2.01
N ALA A 26 -0.23 -0.24 0.96
CA ALA A 26 1.24 -0.28 1.02
C ALA A 26 1.90 1.01 1.54
N PHE A 27 1.24 2.17 1.39
CA PHE A 27 1.80 3.44 1.88
C PHE A 27 1.34 3.81 3.30
N ALA A 28 0.43 3.06 3.92
CA ALA A 28 -0.11 3.39 5.24
C ALA A 28 0.97 3.42 6.33
N ALA A 29 1.79 2.38 6.45
CA ALA A 29 2.84 2.30 7.46
C ALA A 29 3.97 3.33 7.22
N PRO A 30 4.48 3.53 6.00
CA PRO A 30 5.40 4.64 5.70
C PRO A 30 4.82 6.00 6.05
N LEU A 31 3.59 6.29 5.64
CA LEU A 31 2.94 7.59 5.90
C LEU A 31 2.78 7.87 7.39
N PHE A 32 2.44 6.87 8.19
CA PHE A 32 2.37 7.00 9.63
C PHE A 32 3.72 7.47 10.24
N GLU A 33 4.83 6.83 9.86
CA GLU A 33 6.17 7.22 10.34
C GLU A 33 6.59 8.61 9.81
N ILE A 34 6.23 8.93 8.57
CA ILE A 34 6.48 10.25 7.99
C ILE A 34 5.74 11.32 8.81
N ILE A 35 4.45 11.14 9.06
CA ILE A 35 3.65 12.09 9.86
C ILE A 35 4.23 12.22 11.26
N LYS A 36 4.57 11.10 11.92
CA LYS A 36 5.18 11.12 13.25
C LYS A 36 6.48 11.94 13.29
N SER A 37 7.24 11.95 12.20
CA SER A 37 8.49 12.72 12.09
C SER A 37 8.30 14.18 11.67
N TYR A 38 7.09 14.59 11.30
CA TYR A 38 6.76 15.95 10.91
C TYR A 38 6.54 16.86 12.11
N LYS A 39 7.19 18.03 12.15
CA LYS A 39 7.12 18.94 13.33
C LYS A 39 5.69 19.40 13.65
N LYS A 40 4.84 19.53 12.62
CA LYS A 40 3.42 19.93 12.76
C LYS A 40 2.46 18.73 12.77
N ASN A 41 2.90 17.57 13.26
CA ASN A 41 2.11 16.32 13.24
C ASN A 41 0.81 16.38 14.04
N LYS A 42 0.74 17.23 15.08
CA LYS A 42 -0.48 17.41 15.90
C LYS A 42 -1.65 17.99 15.12
N SER A 43 -1.40 18.62 13.97
CA SER A 43 -2.41 19.19 13.08
C SER A 43 -2.74 18.28 11.89
N ILE A 44 -2.49 16.97 12.00
CA ILE A 44 -2.79 15.98 10.95
C ILE A 44 -3.66 14.87 11.51
N LYS A 45 -4.81 14.62 10.86
CA LYS A 45 -5.65 13.45 11.07
C LYS A 45 -5.46 12.46 9.93
N LEU A 46 -5.13 11.21 10.26
CA LEU A 46 -4.85 10.16 9.29
C LEU A 46 -5.97 9.14 9.27
N TYR A 47 -6.54 8.90 8.09
CA TYR A 47 -7.61 7.96 7.85
C TYR A 47 -7.15 6.83 6.94
N PHE A 48 -7.66 5.63 7.18
CA PHE A 48 -7.37 4.44 6.38
C PHE A 48 -8.61 3.89 5.71
N GLY A 49 -8.41 3.35 4.49
CA GLY A 49 -9.44 2.62 3.78
C GLY A 49 -8.84 1.72 2.71
N SER A 50 -9.58 0.70 2.27
CA SER A 50 -9.15 -0.06 1.10
C SER A 50 -9.26 0.80 -0.16
N SER A 51 -8.29 0.67 -1.07
CA SER A 51 -8.28 1.42 -2.35
C SER A 51 -9.47 1.06 -3.24
N PHE A 52 -10.03 -0.12 -3.07
CA PHE A 52 -11.06 -0.70 -3.92
C PHE A 52 -12.18 -1.32 -3.09
N GLY A 53 -13.31 -1.61 -3.77
CA GLY A 53 -14.44 -2.30 -3.18
C GLY A 53 -15.46 -1.39 -2.55
N SER A 54 -16.48 -1.99 -1.92
CA SER A 54 -17.66 -1.34 -1.34
C SER A 54 -17.72 -1.44 0.19
N ALA A 55 -16.62 -1.85 0.84
CA ALA A 55 -16.57 -1.87 2.31
C ALA A 55 -16.83 -0.48 2.88
N LYS A 56 -17.49 -0.38 4.03
CA LYS A 56 -17.93 0.87 4.67
C LYS A 56 -16.80 1.91 4.79
N ASN A 57 -15.57 1.45 5.04
CA ASN A 57 -14.37 2.30 5.18
C ASN A 57 -13.52 2.37 3.91
N SER A 58 -13.96 1.80 2.78
CA SER A 58 -13.19 1.90 1.53
C SER A 58 -13.13 3.34 1.04
N VAL A 59 -12.05 3.68 0.35
CA VAL A 59 -11.88 5.02 -0.24
C VAL A 59 -13.04 5.38 -1.17
N PRO A 60 -13.48 4.51 -2.11
CA PRO A 60 -14.63 4.82 -2.95
C PRO A 60 -15.91 5.09 -2.16
N THR A 61 -16.19 4.30 -1.12
CA THR A 61 -17.40 4.48 -0.28
C THR A 61 -17.36 5.80 0.47
N ARG A 62 -16.21 6.14 1.08
CA ARG A 62 -16.05 7.43 1.80
C ARG A 62 -16.27 8.63 0.88
N LEU A 63 -15.68 8.63 -0.30
CA LEU A 63 -15.82 9.70 -1.28
C LEU A 63 -17.25 9.78 -1.84
N ASN A 64 -17.90 8.64 -2.08
CA ASN A 64 -19.30 8.60 -2.50
C ASN A 64 -20.26 9.16 -1.41
N GLN A 65 -19.91 9.00 -0.14
CA GLN A 65 -20.58 9.60 1.01
C GLN A 65 -20.22 11.09 1.22
N LYS A 66 -19.54 11.71 0.26
CA LYS A 66 -19.10 13.12 0.29
C LYS A 66 -18.20 13.47 1.47
N GLN A 67 -17.44 12.48 2.00
CA GLN A 67 -16.39 12.78 2.97
C GLN A 67 -15.26 13.54 2.28
N VAL A 68 -14.80 14.62 2.88
CA VAL A 68 -13.76 15.50 2.32
C VAL A 68 -12.41 15.19 2.95
N PHE A 69 -11.38 15.08 2.12
CA PHE A 69 -9.99 14.89 2.54
C PHE A 69 -9.12 15.91 1.84
N ASP A 70 -8.19 16.52 2.58
CA ASP A 70 -7.27 17.53 2.05
C ASP A 70 -6.20 16.89 1.16
N ILE A 71 -5.74 15.69 1.55
CA ILE A 71 -4.78 14.89 0.80
C ILE A 71 -5.24 13.44 0.76
N ILE A 72 -5.12 12.81 -0.39
CA ILE A 72 -5.41 11.38 -0.60
C ILE A 72 -4.17 10.68 -1.14
N PHE A 73 -3.72 9.60 -0.49
CA PHE A 73 -2.63 8.74 -0.94
C PHE A 73 -3.15 7.39 -1.42
N LEU A 74 -2.97 7.09 -2.70
CA LEU A 74 -3.40 5.84 -3.33
C LEU A 74 -2.42 5.38 -4.39
N SER A 75 -2.57 4.13 -4.85
CA SER A 75 -1.94 3.71 -6.09
C SER A 75 -2.50 4.50 -7.28
N SER A 76 -1.67 4.74 -8.29
CA SER A 76 -2.10 5.42 -9.52
C SER A 76 -3.28 4.70 -10.21
N ASP A 77 -3.31 3.37 -10.15
CA ASP A 77 -4.44 2.58 -10.69
C ASP A 77 -5.75 2.87 -9.93
N ALA A 78 -5.68 3.05 -8.60
CA ALA A 78 -6.86 3.41 -7.81
C ALA A 78 -7.35 4.83 -8.12
N PHE A 79 -6.43 5.79 -8.29
CA PHE A 79 -6.80 7.15 -8.74
C PHE A 79 -7.51 7.12 -10.08
N SER A 80 -6.99 6.38 -11.06
CA SER A 80 -7.61 6.25 -12.38
C SER A 80 -9.05 5.72 -12.29
N GLN A 81 -9.31 4.76 -11.40
CA GLN A 81 -10.66 4.25 -11.17
C GLN A 81 -11.59 5.28 -10.49
N LEU A 82 -11.09 6.05 -9.51
CA LEU A 82 -11.86 7.10 -8.86
C LEU A 82 -12.22 8.22 -9.85
N GLN A 83 -11.30 8.59 -10.77
CA GLN A 83 -11.56 9.55 -11.83
C GLN A 83 -12.64 9.05 -12.80
N LYS A 84 -12.55 7.79 -13.29
CA LYS A 84 -13.58 7.17 -14.13
C LYS A 84 -14.96 7.16 -13.46
N LYS A 85 -15.01 6.97 -12.15
CA LYS A 85 -16.24 7.03 -11.35
C LYS A 85 -16.68 8.46 -10.99
N LYS A 86 -15.97 9.49 -11.44
CA LYS A 86 -16.22 10.91 -11.12
C LYS A 86 -16.23 11.23 -9.61
N LEU A 87 -15.56 10.40 -8.80
CA LEU A 87 -15.48 10.57 -7.33
C LEU A 87 -14.40 11.58 -6.92
N ILE A 88 -13.45 11.88 -7.82
CA ILE A 88 -12.45 12.93 -7.64
C ILE A 88 -12.44 13.83 -8.88
N LYS A 89 -12.47 15.16 -8.67
CA LYS A 89 -12.42 16.17 -9.72
C LYS A 89 -11.44 17.27 -9.30
N ASN A 90 -10.75 17.86 -10.26
CA ASN A 90 -9.85 19.02 -10.06
C ASN A 90 -8.74 18.78 -9.02
N TYR A 91 -8.24 17.54 -8.91
CA TYR A 91 -7.12 17.20 -8.05
C TYR A 91 -5.78 17.31 -8.80
N THR A 92 -4.80 17.93 -8.16
CA THR A 92 -3.40 17.84 -8.57
C THR A 92 -2.82 16.54 -8.01
N LYS A 93 -2.25 15.71 -8.89
CA LYS A 93 -1.64 14.42 -8.54
C LYS A 93 -0.11 14.55 -8.58
N LEU A 94 0.56 13.99 -7.58
CA LEU A 94 2.02 13.86 -7.50
C LEU A 94 2.40 12.42 -7.18
N ASP A 95 3.31 11.86 -7.95
CA ASP A 95 3.84 10.52 -7.71
C ASP A 95 4.91 10.59 -6.62
N ILE A 96 4.78 9.75 -5.60
CA ILE A 96 5.59 9.84 -4.37
C ILE A 96 6.55 8.67 -4.23
N VAL A 97 6.07 7.45 -4.44
CA VAL A 97 6.88 6.24 -4.28
C VAL A 97 6.51 5.17 -5.29
N ASP A 98 7.50 4.34 -5.60
CA ASP A 98 7.30 3.04 -6.22
C ASP A 98 7.28 1.95 -5.18
N SER A 99 6.46 0.94 -5.44
CA SER A 99 6.38 -0.29 -4.67
C SER A 99 6.48 -1.50 -5.57
N GLU A 100 7.15 -2.54 -5.11
CA GLU A 100 7.28 -3.83 -5.80
C GLU A 100 6.49 -4.92 -5.09
N ILE A 101 6.11 -5.96 -5.82
CA ILE A 101 5.53 -7.17 -5.22
C ILE A 101 6.67 -7.98 -4.61
N GLY A 102 6.55 -8.25 -3.31
CA GLY A 102 7.37 -9.19 -2.61
C GLY A 102 6.68 -10.53 -2.40
N PHE A 103 7.46 -11.52 -1.99
CA PHE A 103 6.93 -12.81 -1.58
C PHE A 103 7.69 -13.37 -0.39
N ALA A 104 6.97 -14.19 0.36
CA ALA A 104 7.46 -14.78 1.59
C ALA A 104 6.95 -16.21 1.75
N VAL A 105 7.71 -16.99 2.49
CA VAL A 105 7.38 -18.37 2.88
C VAL A 105 7.34 -18.49 4.41
N LYS A 106 6.98 -19.66 4.93
CA LYS A 106 7.07 -19.98 6.36
C LYS A 106 8.44 -19.66 6.91
N LYS A 107 8.54 -19.19 8.15
CA LYS A 107 9.78 -18.74 8.79
C LYS A 107 10.93 -19.74 8.67
N ASN A 108 10.63 -21.01 8.86
CA ASN A 108 11.64 -22.10 8.88
C ASN A 108 11.91 -22.72 7.50
N ARG A 109 11.21 -22.28 6.45
CA ARG A 109 11.47 -22.77 5.08
C ARG A 109 12.68 -22.03 4.50
N LYS A 110 13.75 -22.74 4.23
CA LYS A 110 14.90 -22.23 3.48
C LYS A 110 14.56 -22.18 2.00
N VAL A 111 14.90 -21.10 1.34
CA VAL A 111 14.72 -20.90 -0.10
C VAL A 111 15.97 -20.22 -0.62
N ASP A 112 16.58 -20.83 -1.61
CA ASP A 112 17.64 -20.21 -2.39
C ASP A 112 17.00 -19.44 -3.56
N TYR A 113 17.24 -18.14 -3.62
CA TYR A 113 16.64 -17.26 -4.61
C TYR A 113 17.60 -16.14 -5.00
N ASP A 114 18.05 -16.19 -6.23
CA ASP A 114 18.98 -15.24 -6.86
C ASP A 114 18.28 -14.23 -7.80
N TYR A 115 16.98 -14.02 -7.62
CA TYR A 115 16.11 -13.21 -8.50
C TYR A 115 15.92 -13.82 -9.90
N GLY A 116 16.33 -15.06 -10.14
CA GLY A 116 16.13 -15.81 -11.37
C GLY A 116 14.67 -16.24 -11.57
N LYS A 117 14.22 -16.19 -12.84
CA LYS A 117 12.87 -16.66 -13.19
C LYS A 117 12.73 -18.17 -12.96
N PHE A 118 13.79 -18.93 -13.14
CA PHE A 118 13.78 -20.39 -12.96
C PHE A 118 13.50 -20.76 -11.50
N GLN A 119 14.29 -20.26 -10.55
CA GLN A 119 14.12 -20.53 -9.12
C GLN A 119 12.74 -20.06 -8.63
N PHE A 120 12.27 -18.91 -9.14
CA PHE A 120 10.92 -18.40 -8.83
C PHE A 120 9.82 -19.38 -9.28
N VAL A 121 9.91 -19.91 -10.50
CA VAL A 121 8.94 -20.88 -11.02
C VAL A 121 9.01 -22.18 -10.23
N GLN A 122 10.21 -22.67 -9.90
CA GLN A 122 10.38 -23.86 -9.06
C GLN A 122 9.73 -23.68 -7.68
N LEU A 123 10.00 -22.55 -7.01
CA LEU A 123 9.40 -22.24 -5.71
C LEU A 123 7.85 -22.28 -5.78
N ILE A 124 7.27 -21.66 -6.80
CA ILE A 124 5.81 -21.64 -6.99
C ILE A 124 5.28 -23.06 -7.21
N LYS A 125 5.90 -23.84 -8.09
CA LYS A 125 5.46 -25.22 -8.40
C LYS A 125 5.54 -26.15 -7.19
N GLN A 126 6.54 -25.96 -6.32
CA GLN A 126 6.71 -26.72 -5.08
C GLN A 126 5.77 -26.28 -3.96
N SER A 127 5.10 -25.13 -4.12
CA SER A 127 4.20 -24.60 -3.10
C SER A 127 2.83 -25.25 -3.19
N LYS A 128 2.36 -25.78 -2.04
CA LYS A 128 1.05 -26.47 -1.95
C LYS A 128 -0.10 -25.49 -2.12
N LYS A 129 -0.04 -24.34 -1.43
CA LYS A 129 -1.11 -23.36 -1.41
C LYS A 129 -0.55 -21.95 -1.34
N ILE A 130 -0.93 -21.11 -2.28
CA ILE A 130 -0.40 -19.76 -2.46
C ILE A 130 -1.44 -18.73 -2.02
N ALA A 131 -1.05 -17.80 -1.15
CA ALA A 131 -1.88 -16.67 -0.72
C ALA A 131 -1.53 -15.40 -1.50
N ILE A 132 -2.52 -14.73 -2.08
CA ILE A 132 -2.36 -13.40 -2.69
C ILE A 132 -3.34 -12.40 -2.11
N ALA A 133 -2.93 -11.14 -2.00
CA ALA A 133 -3.79 -10.09 -1.44
C ALA A 133 -4.92 -9.71 -2.40
N ALA A 134 -6.09 -9.35 -1.87
CA ALA A 134 -7.18 -8.72 -2.62
C ALA A 134 -6.88 -7.24 -2.90
N SER A 135 -5.78 -6.95 -3.59
CA SER A 135 -5.23 -5.61 -3.84
C SER A 135 -4.65 -5.51 -5.26
N VAL A 136 -4.08 -4.35 -5.61
CA VAL A 136 -3.44 -4.15 -6.94
C VAL A 136 -2.37 -5.20 -7.24
N SER A 137 -1.59 -5.62 -6.24
CA SER A 137 -0.58 -6.68 -6.41
C SER A 137 -1.22 -8.03 -6.75
N GLY A 138 -2.26 -8.41 -6.03
CA GLY A 138 -2.96 -9.68 -6.30
C GLY A 138 -3.71 -9.66 -7.64
N ILE A 139 -4.28 -8.53 -8.04
CA ILE A 139 -4.90 -8.36 -9.37
C ILE A 139 -3.86 -8.58 -10.47
N TYR A 140 -2.68 -7.98 -10.34
CA TYR A 140 -1.58 -8.14 -11.30
C TYR A 140 -1.11 -9.60 -11.38
N LEU A 141 -0.87 -10.23 -10.23
CA LEU A 141 -0.47 -11.64 -10.19
C LEU A 141 -1.50 -12.54 -10.88
N LYS A 142 -2.78 -12.37 -10.52
CA LYS A 142 -3.88 -13.16 -11.09
C LYS A 142 -4.04 -12.98 -12.59
N LYS A 143 -3.92 -11.74 -13.10
CA LYS A 143 -4.21 -11.43 -14.50
C LYS A 143 -3.01 -11.57 -15.44
N GLU A 144 -1.79 -11.29 -14.93
CA GLU A 144 -0.62 -11.17 -15.78
C GLU A 144 0.46 -12.24 -15.51
N VAL A 145 0.75 -12.52 -14.23
CA VAL A 145 1.88 -13.39 -13.88
C VAL A 145 1.49 -14.86 -13.88
N PHE A 146 0.45 -15.21 -13.14
CA PHE A 146 0.06 -16.61 -12.94
C PHE A 146 -0.45 -17.28 -14.22
N PRO A 147 -1.22 -16.64 -15.11
CA PRO A 147 -1.57 -17.22 -16.38
C PRO A 147 -0.36 -17.55 -17.25
N LYS A 148 0.64 -16.64 -17.34
CA LYS A 148 1.89 -16.85 -18.09
C LYS A 148 2.72 -18.02 -17.55
N LEU A 149 2.59 -18.30 -16.25
CA LEU A 149 3.29 -19.39 -15.56
C LEU A 149 2.41 -20.66 -15.39
N LYS A 150 1.18 -20.64 -15.87
CA LYS A 150 0.16 -21.71 -15.75
C LYS A 150 -0.11 -22.10 -14.28
N ILE A 151 -0.09 -21.11 -13.36
CA ILE A 151 -0.32 -21.29 -11.92
C ILE A 151 -1.81 -21.21 -11.63
N LYS A 152 -2.35 -22.24 -10.93
CA LYS A 152 -3.79 -22.35 -10.59
C LYS A 152 -4.05 -22.50 -9.07
N ASN A 153 -3.04 -22.88 -8.28
CA ASN A 153 -3.15 -23.19 -6.85
C ASN A 153 -3.04 -21.98 -5.93
N PHE A 154 -3.64 -20.85 -6.30
CA PHE A 154 -3.62 -19.63 -5.51
C PHE A 154 -4.99 -19.26 -4.94
N HIS A 155 -5.00 -18.56 -3.81
CA HIS A 155 -6.19 -18.09 -3.10
C HIS A 155 -6.11 -16.60 -2.83
N ILE A 156 -7.21 -15.90 -3.10
CA ILE A 156 -7.32 -14.46 -2.83
C ILE A 156 -7.77 -14.27 -1.38
N ILE A 157 -6.92 -13.66 -0.59
CA ILE A 157 -7.16 -13.36 0.83
C ILE A 157 -7.77 -11.97 0.95
N LYS A 158 -8.96 -11.90 1.55
CA LYS A 158 -9.65 -10.64 1.86
C LYS A 158 -9.53 -10.31 3.34
N GLY A 159 -9.37 -9.03 3.68
CA GLY A 159 -9.43 -8.54 5.06
C GLY A 159 -8.25 -8.89 5.97
N LYS A 160 -7.27 -9.69 5.50
CA LYS A 160 -6.07 -10.07 6.24
C LYS A 160 -4.81 -9.70 5.46
N ARG A 161 -3.72 -9.38 6.15
CA ARG A 161 -2.40 -9.19 5.56
C ARG A 161 -1.77 -10.55 5.25
N ILE A 162 -1.15 -10.67 4.08
CA ILE A 162 -0.52 -11.94 3.66
C ILE A 162 0.59 -12.36 4.62
N GLY A 163 1.36 -11.39 5.16
CA GLY A 163 2.38 -11.70 6.16
C GLY A 163 1.83 -12.42 7.40
N SER A 164 0.64 -12.03 7.92
CA SER A 164 0.02 -12.77 9.04
C SER A 164 -0.51 -14.13 8.59
N VAL A 165 -1.08 -14.23 7.38
CA VAL A 165 -1.56 -15.51 6.84
C VAL A 165 -0.40 -16.52 6.73
N ILE A 166 0.73 -16.12 6.17
CA ILE A 166 1.91 -16.98 6.08
C ILE A 166 2.48 -17.33 7.45
N ALA A 167 2.44 -16.42 8.42
CA ALA A 167 2.93 -16.69 9.77
C ALA A 167 2.06 -17.72 10.53
N GLU A 168 0.74 -17.61 10.43
CA GLU A 168 -0.22 -18.20 11.35
C GLU A 168 -1.02 -19.36 10.73
N ASP A 169 -1.40 -19.28 9.46
CA ASP A 169 -2.22 -20.27 8.78
C ASP A 169 -1.35 -21.39 8.16
N LYS A 170 -1.45 -22.60 8.73
CA LYS A 170 -0.67 -23.77 8.30
C LYS A 170 -0.97 -24.22 6.87
N GLN A 171 -2.09 -23.83 6.29
CA GLN A 171 -2.47 -24.21 4.93
C GLN A 171 -1.66 -23.52 3.85
N PHE A 172 -1.19 -22.29 4.10
CA PHE A 172 -0.45 -21.51 3.12
C PHE A 172 1.05 -21.59 3.38
N ASP A 173 1.83 -21.85 2.35
CA ASP A 173 3.29 -22.00 2.42
C ASP A 173 4.05 -20.98 1.58
N LEU A 174 3.34 -20.22 0.71
CA LEU A 174 3.87 -19.13 -0.09
C LEU A 174 2.85 -17.98 -0.14
N GLY A 175 3.31 -16.75 0.00
CA GLY A 175 2.42 -15.58 -0.04
C GLY A 175 3.01 -14.39 -0.76
N PHE A 176 2.16 -13.63 -1.47
CA PHE A 176 2.52 -12.46 -2.25
C PHE A 176 1.72 -11.23 -1.83
N GLN A 177 2.41 -10.13 -1.60
CA GLN A 177 1.82 -8.80 -1.34
C GLN A 177 2.83 -7.72 -1.73
N GLN A 178 2.49 -6.43 -1.64
CA GLN A 178 3.50 -5.38 -1.74
C GLN A 178 4.60 -5.64 -0.70
N PHE A 179 5.87 -5.49 -1.11
CA PHE A 179 7.02 -5.77 -0.25
C PHE A 179 6.95 -5.00 1.08
N SER A 180 6.53 -3.74 1.02
CA SER A 180 6.34 -2.89 2.20
C SER A 180 5.28 -3.40 3.18
N GLU A 181 4.31 -4.18 2.73
CA GLU A 181 3.28 -4.79 3.57
C GLU A 181 3.71 -6.12 4.18
N LEU A 182 4.66 -6.83 3.56
CA LEU A 182 5.28 -8.05 4.11
C LEU A 182 6.38 -7.72 5.13
N LEU A 183 7.13 -6.66 4.91
CA LEU A 183 8.28 -6.26 5.71
C LEU A 183 8.02 -6.19 7.23
N PRO A 184 6.86 -5.72 7.73
CA PRO A 184 6.55 -5.74 9.16
C PRO A 184 6.51 -7.13 9.79
N PHE A 185 6.36 -8.18 8.98
CA PHE A 185 6.30 -9.57 9.43
C PHE A 185 7.64 -10.32 9.32
N LYS A 186 8.73 -9.68 8.93
CA LYS A 186 10.05 -10.30 8.69
C LYS A 186 10.56 -11.18 9.83
N ASN A 187 10.14 -10.92 11.08
CA ASN A 187 10.51 -11.73 12.23
C ASN A 187 9.65 -13.00 12.36
N LYS A 188 8.47 -13.07 11.70
CA LYS A 188 7.52 -14.19 11.76
C LYS A 188 7.48 -15.01 10.46
N ILE A 189 7.99 -14.48 9.36
CA ILE A 189 8.05 -15.11 8.05
C ILE A 189 9.48 -15.07 7.50
N ASN A 190 9.78 -15.91 6.52
CA ASN A 190 10.98 -15.77 5.71
C ASN A 190 10.62 -14.94 4.46
N LEU A 191 11.01 -13.66 4.48
CA LEU A 191 10.81 -12.71 3.37
C LEU A 191 11.93 -12.93 2.36
N ILE A 192 11.59 -13.51 1.21
CA ILE A 192 12.57 -13.98 0.22
C ILE A 192 13.09 -12.83 -0.66
N GLY A 193 12.19 -12.01 -1.17
CA GLY A 193 12.56 -10.91 -2.08
C GLY A 193 11.39 -10.39 -2.89
N THR A 194 11.70 -9.80 -4.04
CA THR A 194 10.71 -9.30 -5.01
C THR A 194 10.65 -10.20 -6.25
N LEU A 195 9.66 -10.00 -7.10
CA LEU A 195 9.52 -10.76 -8.34
C LEU A 195 10.78 -10.67 -9.21
N PRO A 196 11.09 -11.70 -10.03
CA PRO A 196 12.17 -11.65 -11.01
C PRO A 196 11.99 -10.45 -11.96
N PRO A 197 13.09 -9.87 -12.49
CA PRO A 197 13.02 -8.70 -13.39
C PRO A 197 12.03 -8.86 -14.54
N ALA A 198 11.96 -10.03 -15.17
CA ALA A 198 11.06 -10.33 -16.29
C ALA A 198 9.55 -10.33 -15.90
N LEU A 199 9.22 -10.37 -14.61
CA LEU A 199 7.86 -10.39 -14.07
C LEU A 199 7.57 -9.17 -13.17
N LYS A 200 8.54 -8.26 -13.03
CA LYS A 200 8.35 -7.05 -12.22
C LYS A 200 7.35 -6.10 -12.87
N LYS A 201 6.55 -5.49 -12.00
CA LYS A 201 5.76 -4.30 -12.30
C LYS A 201 6.00 -3.29 -11.18
N ARG A 202 6.23 -2.05 -11.54
CA ARG A 202 6.29 -0.93 -10.60
C ARG A 202 4.87 -0.47 -10.29
N PHE A 203 4.59 -0.29 -9.01
CA PHE A 203 3.29 0.21 -8.54
C PHE A 203 3.51 1.59 -7.94
N VAL A 204 3.21 2.61 -8.72
CA VAL A 204 3.34 3.99 -8.27
C VAL A 204 2.23 4.31 -7.29
N PHE A 205 2.61 4.85 -6.13
CA PHE A 205 1.70 5.47 -5.18
C PHE A 205 1.86 6.97 -5.25
N SER A 206 0.72 7.63 -5.40
CA SER A 206 0.64 9.06 -5.59
C SER A 206 -0.14 9.69 -4.46
N LEU A 207 0.08 10.97 -4.23
CA LEU A 207 -0.86 11.80 -3.49
C LEU A 207 -1.67 12.67 -4.46
N ALA A 208 -2.86 13.04 -4.03
CA ALA A 208 -3.69 14.00 -4.74
C ALA A 208 -4.28 15.01 -3.75
N TYR A 209 -4.37 16.27 -4.16
CA TYR A 209 -4.95 17.38 -3.40
C TYR A 209 -5.60 18.40 -4.33
N GLN A 210 -6.49 19.24 -3.82
CA GLN A 210 -7.11 20.34 -4.57
C GLN A 210 -6.33 21.64 -4.36
N LYS A 211 -6.02 22.37 -5.45
CA LYS A 211 -5.35 23.68 -5.37
C LYS A 211 -6.25 24.77 -4.78
N THR A 212 -7.56 24.59 -4.83
CA THR A 212 -8.56 25.50 -4.26
C THR A 212 -8.88 25.20 -2.79
N ASN A 213 -8.12 24.31 -2.14
CA ASN A 213 -8.29 23.97 -0.74
C ASN A 213 -7.86 25.16 0.14
N ASP A 214 -8.69 25.53 1.11
CA ASP A 214 -8.44 26.59 2.09
C ASP A 214 -7.21 26.34 2.99
N LYS A 215 -6.74 25.09 3.06
CA LYS A 215 -5.54 24.66 3.77
C LYS A 215 -4.30 24.51 2.87
N LEU A 216 -4.29 25.18 1.70
CA LEU A 216 -3.22 25.02 0.71
C LEU A 216 -1.81 25.27 1.29
N ASP A 217 -1.66 26.24 2.20
CA ASP A 217 -0.37 26.49 2.86
C ASP A 217 0.10 25.32 3.74
N LYS A 218 -0.82 24.68 4.44
CA LYS A 218 -0.51 23.48 5.23
C LYS A 218 -0.15 22.30 4.31
N ILE A 219 -0.88 22.14 3.21
CA ILE A 219 -0.60 21.14 2.17
C ILE A 219 0.81 21.39 1.61
N ASN A 220 1.12 22.62 1.17
CA ASN A 220 2.42 22.97 0.62
C ASN A 220 3.57 22.75 1.62
N SER A 221 3.35 23.08 2.90
CA SER A 221 4.32 22.81 3.96
C SER A 221 4.59 21.31 4.11
N PHE A 222 3.55 20.49 4.06
CA PHE A 222 3.68 19.04 4.11
C PHE A 222 4.35 18.46 2.86
N LEU A 223 4.02 18.98 1.66
CA LEU A 223 4.66 18.59 0.40
C LEU A 223 6.17 18.91 0.40
N LYS A 224 6.58 20.09 0.90
CA LYS A 224 8.00 20.43 1.08
C LYS A 224 8.69 19.42 2.01
N PHE A 225 8.02 19.02 3.09
CA PHE A 225 8.56 18.02 4.00
C PHE A 225 8.72 16.65 3.34
N LEU A 226 7.77 16.22 2.50
CA LEU A 226 7.86 14.94 1.79
C LEU A 226 9.10 14.82 0.91
N LYS A 227 9.65 15.94 0.40
CA LYS A 227 10.87 15.99 -0.44
C LYS A 227 12.18 15.93 0.34
N THR A 228 12.15 15.82 1.66
CA THR A 228 13.37 15.82 2.48
C THR A 228 14.08 14.47 2.47
N LYS A 229 15.43 14.50 2.63
CA LYS A 229 16.27 13.29 2.80
C LYS A 229 15.77 12.39 3.95
N ARG A 230 15.21 13.00 5.01
CA ARG A 230 14.62 12.27 6.14
C ARG A 230 13.45 11.39 5.70
N VAL A 231 12.54 11.95 4.90
CA VAL A 231 11.38 11.21 4.38
C VAL A 231 11.83 10.13 3.40
N SER A 232 12.75 10.43 2.50
CA SER A 232 13.34 9.45 1.59
C SER A 232 13.94 8.26 2.35
N SER A 233 14.66 8.51 3.46
CA SER A 233 15.19 7.46 4.33
C SER A 233 14.09 6.60 4.96
N ILE A 234 13.00 7.21 5.45
CA ILE A 234 11.84 6.50 6.01
C ILE A 234 11.21 5.59 4.94
N ILE A 235 10.99 6.12 3.74
CA ILE A 235 10.40 5.39 2.61
C ILE A 235 11.24 4.15 2.27
N LYS A 236 12.57 4.31 2.12
CA LYS A 236 13.51 3.21 1.83
C LYS A 236 13.50 2.14 2.92
N LYS A 237 13.53 2.54 4.21
CA LYS A 237 13.46 1.62 5.36
C LYS A 237 12.15 0.82 5.41
N LYS A 238 11.09 1.32 4.78
CA LYS A 238 9.79 0.63 4.68
C LYS A 238 9.64 -0.19 3.40
N GLY A 239 10.73 -0.40 2.64
CA GLY A 239 10.74 -1.25 1.45
C GLY A 239 10.07 -0.62 0.22
N LEU A 240 10.14 0.70 0.10
CA LEU A 240 9.64 1.47 -1.03
C LEU A 240 10.78 2.28 -1.66
N THR A 241 10.61 2.66 -2.93
CA THR A 241 11.55 3.53 -3.64
C THR A 241 10.95 4.94 -3.76
N PRO A 242 11.59 5.99 -3.19
CA PRO A 242 11.09 7.35 -3.34
C PRO A 242 11.22 7.83 -4.79
N ILE A 243 10.22 8.58 -5.27
CA ILE A 243 10.20 9.28 -6.58
C ILE A 243 10.48 10.78 -6.40
N VAL A 244 10.07 11.35 -5.26
CA VAL A 244 10.24 12.77 -4.88
C VAL A 244 11.47 13.00 -4.02
#